data_c220540f43bad3bc3d258ae1d5d89bf9
#
_entry.id   c220540f43bad3bc3d258ae1d5d89bf9
#
_cell.length_a   1.000
_cell.length_b   1.000
_cell.length_c   1.000
_cell.angle_alpha   90.00
_cell.angle_beta   90.00
_cell.angle_gamma   90.00
#
_symmetry.space_group_name_H-M   'P 1'
#
loop_
_entity.id
_entity.type
_entity.pdbx_description
1 polymer ?
#
loop_
_entity_poly.entity_id
_entity_poly.type
_entity_poly.pdbx_seq_one_letter_code
_entity_poly.pdbx_strand_id
1 'polypeptide(L)'
;MVDVVGSVGADYQLIALWTKELEVALLEGGVDAIVHSLKDVPTELPPGCELGAIIEREDPCDALVVKKGLDYHCLEDMPDGSVIGTSSVRRVAQLRKAFPKLRFADVVRLARS
;
A
#
# COMPACT_ATOMS: atom_id res chain seq x y z
N MET A 1 -2.42 -7.48 -2.96
CA MET A 1 -1.38 -6.89 -3.82
C MET A 1 -1.08 -7.95 -4.87
N VAL A 2 -1.57 -7.77 -6.07
CA VAL A 2 -1.31 -8.68 -7.19
C VAL A 2 -0.45 -7.91 -8.17
N ASP A 3 0.82 -8.25 -8.22
CA ASP A 3 1.74 -7.75 -9.24
C ASP A 3 1.55 -8.60 -10.49
N VAL A 4 0.92 -8.04 -11.51
CA VAL A 4 0.90 -8.65 -12.85
C VAL A 4 1.98 -7.97 -13.67
N VAL A 5 3.14 -8.58 -13.73
CA VAL A 5 4.22 -8.18 -14.63
C VAL A 5 4.04 -8.93 -15.94
N GLY A 6 3.64 -8.23 -17.00
CA GLY A 6 3.74 -8.73 -18.36
C GLY A 6 5.20 -8.91 -18.74
N SER A 7 5.55 -10.09 -19.29
CA SER A 7 6.91 -10.44 -19.66
C SER A 7 7.35 -9.65 -20.89
N VAL A 8 8.22 -8.68 -20.70
CA VAL A 8 9.14 -8.20 -21.72
C VAL A 8 10.54 -8.24 -21.12
N GLY A 9 11.43 -9.02 -21.72
CA GLY A 9 12.79 -9.23 -21.22
C GLY A 9 13.61 -7.96 -21.24
N ALA A 10 13.86 -7.45 -20.09
CA ALA A 10 15.01 -6.63 -19.69
C ALA A 10 14.98 -6.53 -18.16
N ASP A 11 16.15 -6.61 -17.54
CA ASP A 11 16.36 -6.48 -16.11
C ASP A 11 15.88 -5.11 -15.61
N TYR A 12 14.59 -5.00 -15.27
CA TYR A 12 14.07 -3.85 -14.52
C TYR A 12 14.23 -4.16 -13.03
N GLN A 13 15.24 -3.58 -12.40
CA GLN A 13 15.22 -3.36 -10.97
C GLN A 13 13.91 -2.61 -10.66
N LEU A 14 13.04 -3.26 -9.87
CA LEU A 14 11.81 -2.69 -9.33
C LEU A 14 12.15 -1.52 -8.40
N ILE A 15 12.50 -0.39 -8.97
CA ILE A 15 12.39 0.88 -8.31
C ILE A 15 10.88 1.15 -8.27
N ALA A 16 10.35 1.53 -7.11
CA ALA A 16 8.96 1.95 -6.99
C ALA A 16 8.73 3.14 -7.93
N LEU A 17 8.31 2.84 -9.15
CA LEU A 17 7.99 3.85 -10.17
C LEU A 17 6.77 4.62 -9.67
N TRP A 18 6.92 5.93 -9.62
CA TRP A 18 5.81 6.82 -9.30
C TRP A 18 4.77 6.76 -10.41
N THR A 19 3.51 6.94 -10.09
CA THR A 19 2.38 6.89 -11.04
C THR A 19 2.67 7.62 -12.34
N LYS A 20 3.28 8.80 -12.27
CA LYS A 20 3.60 9.63 -13.42
C LYS A 20 4.60 8.99 -14.41
N GLU A 21 5.57 8.26 -13.89
CA GLU A 21 6.58 7.57 -14.75
C GLU A 21 5.94 6.39 -15.49
N LEU A 22 5.00 5.70 -14.85
CA LEU A 22 4.21 4.65 -15.49
C LEU A 22 3.28 5.21 -16.57
N GLU A 23 2.64 6.36 -16.32
CA GLU A 23 1.82 7.06 -17.30
C GLU A 23 2.63 7.47 -18.53
N VAL A 24 3.85 7.96 -18.34
CA VAL A 24 4.76 8.31 -19.46
C VAL A 24 5.11 7.05 -20.25
N ALA A 25 5.46 5.95 -19.60
CA ALA A 25 5.78 4.69 -20.27
C ALA A 25 4.59 4.15 -21.10
N LEU A 26 3.35 4.32 -20.60
CA LEU A 26 2.12 3.95 -21.31
C LEU A 26 1.93 4.83 -22.56
N LEU A 27 2.06 6.16 -22.43
CA LEU A 27 1.85 7.09 -23.51
C LEU A 27 2.94 6.98 -24.61
N GLU A 28 4.16 6.61 -24.24
CA GLU A 28 5.27 6.37 -25.17
C GLU A 28 5.24 4.98 -25.83
N GLY A 29 4.28 4.12 -25.44
CA GLY A 29 4.14 2.78 -25.97
C GLY A 29 5.19 1.79 -25.44
N GLY A 30 5.84 2.11 -24.34
CA GLY A 30 6.76 1.21 -23.64
C GLY A 30 6.05 0.07 -22.92
N VAL A 31 4.77 0.30 -22.57
CA VAL A 31 3.85 -0.70 -22.01
C VAL A 31 2.45 -0.51 -22.61
N ASP A 32 1.66 -1.57 -22.65
CA ASP A 32 0.29 -1.55 -23.21
C ASP A 32 -0.77 -1.25 -22.14
N ALA A 33 -0.47 -1.55 -20.88
CA ALA A 33 -1.35 -1.30 -19.73
C ALA A 33 -0.55 -1.13 -18.45
N ILE A 34 -1.10 -0.36 -17.51
CA ILE A 34 -0.55 -0.22 -16.16
C ILE A 34 -1.58 -0.66 -15.13
N VAL A 35 -1.14 -1.27 -14.04
CA VAL A 35 -2.00 -1.74 -12.96
C VAL A 35 -1.67 -0.97 -11.68
N HIS A 36 -2.70 -0.36 -11.10
CA HIS A 36 -2.60 0.42 -9.88
C HIS A 36 -3.63 0.01 -8.84
N SER A 37 -3.31 0.24 -7.57
CA SER A 37 -4.36 0.40 -6.58
C SER A 37 -5.18 1.64 -6.92
N LEU A 38 -6.51 1.54 -6.94
CA LEU A 38 -7.39 2.65 -7.39
C LEU A 38 -7.15 3.94 -6.59
N LYS A 39 -6.75 3.84 -5.32
CA LYS A 39 -6.41 5.00 -4.47
C LYS A 39 -5.21 5.81 -4.98
N ASP A 40 -4.34 5.20 -5.79
CA ASP A 40 -3.11 5.80 -6.33
C ASP A 40 -3.32 6.31 -7.78
N VAL A 41 -4.49 6.06 -8.37
CA VAL A 41 -4.87 6.57 -9.69
C VAL A 41 -5.30 8.04 -9.54
N PRO A 42 -4.78 8.96 -10.37
CA PRO A 42 -5.21 10.36 -10.35
C PRO A 42 -6.71 10.50 -10.64
N THR A 43 -7.35 11.49 -10.03
CA THR A 43 -8.77 11.80 -10.33
C THR A 43 -8.97 12.31 -11.74
N GLU A 44 -7.95 12.96 -12.31
CA GLU A 44 -7.90 13.37 -13.72
C GLU A 44 -6.80 12.57 -14.40
N LEU A 45 -7.19 11.74 -15.36
CA LEU A 45 -6.25 10.94 -16.14
C LEU A 45 -5.57 11.80 -17.20
N PRO A 46 -4.31 11.51 -17.56
CA PRO A 46 -3.65 12.16 -18.68
C PRO A 46 -4.42 11.96 -19.98
N PRO A 47 -4.38 12.94 -20.91
CA PRO A 47 -4.95 12.76 -22.24
C PRO A 47 -4.38 11.52 -22.92
N GLY A 48 -5.27 10.67 -23.47
CA GLY A 48 -4.89 9.42 -24.09
C GLY A 48 -4.87 8.21 -23.15
N CYS A 49 -5.14 8.41 -21.86
CA CYS A 49 -5.31 7.32 -20.87
C CYS A 49 -6.77 7.21 -20.46
N GLU A 50 -7.20 5.97 -20.21
CA GLU A 50 -8.52 5.67 -19.67
C GLU A 50 -8.47 4.57 -18.63
N LEU A 51 -9.48 4.49 -17.78
CA LEU A 51 -9.64 3.41 -16.83
C LEU A 51 -10.30 2.22 -17.55
N GLY A 52 -9.50 1.30 -18.06
CA GLY A 52 -9.96 0.18 -18.88
C GLY A 52 -10.72 -0.88 -18.11
N ALA A 53 -10.37 -1.12 -16.84
CA ALA A 53 -11.05 -2.10 -15.98
C ALA A 53 -10.88 -1.78 -14.49
N ILE A 54 -11.88 -2.18 -13.70
CA ILE A 54 -11.81 -2.26 -12.24
C ILE A 54 -12.01 -3.74 -11.87
N ILE A 55 -10.97 -4.33 -11.30
CA ILE A 55 -10.95 -5.75 -10.94
C ILE A 55 -11.63 -5.93 -9.58
N GLU A 56 -12.39 -7.01 -9.43
CA GLU A 56 -12.91 -7.43 -8.13
C GLU A 56 -11.75 -7.63 -7.15
N ARG A 57 -11.89 -7.15 -5.92
CA ARG A 57 -10.86 -7.21 -4.91
C ARG A 57 -11.30 -8.02 -3.70
N GLU A 58 -10.31 -8.53 -2.98
CA GLU A 58 -10.50 -9.11 -1.65
C GLU A 58 -10.99 -8.06 -0.64
N ASP A 59 -11.36 -8.51 0.55
CA ASP A 59 -11.81 -7.66 1.65
C ASP A 59 -10.87 -6.44 1.84
N PRO A 60 -11.39 -5.22 1.74
CA PRO A 60 -10.59 -4.00 1.86
C PRO A 60 -10.24 -3.61 3.30
N CYS A 61 -10.68 -4.38 4.29
CA CYS A 61 -10.44 -4.09 5.70
C CYS A 61 -8.95 -4.14 6.05
N ASP A 62 -8.57 -3.39 7.06
CA ASP A 62 -7.23 -3.47 7.63
C ASP A 62 -7.08 -4.80 8.42
N ALA A 63 -5.94 -5.45 8.28
CA ALA A 63 -5.61 -6.66 9.04
C ALA A 63 -4.58 -6.35 10.13
N LEU A 64 -4.81 -6.88 11.33
CA LEU A 64 -3.82 -6.89 12.40
C LEU A 64 -2.85 -8.05 12.18
N VAL A 65 -1.57 -7.76 12.00
CA VAL A 65 -0.51 -8.76 11.90
C VAL A 65 0.28 -8.76 13.20
N VAL A 66 0.23 -9.86 13.92
CA VAL A 66 0.89 -10.03 15.22
C VAL A 66 2.16 -10.85 15.07
N LYS A 67 3.21 -10.50 15.83
CA LYS A 67 4.45 -11.25 15.87
C LYS A 67 4.18 -12.68 16.36
N LYS A 68 4.78 -13.67 15.69
CA LYS A 68 4.68 -15.08 16.10
C LYS A 68 5.10 -15.28 17.57
N GLY A 69 4.28 -16.01 18.32
CA GLY A 69 4.50 -16.27 19.73
C GLY A 69 3.84 -15.27 20.70
N LEU A 70 3.15 -14.26 20.17
CA LEU A 70 2.27 -13.40 20.96
C LEU A 70 0.82 -13.82 20.74
N ASP A 71 0.06 -13.95 21.82
CA ASP A 71 -1.33 -14.41 21.80
C ASP A 71 -2.31 -13.23 21.87
N TYR A 72 -2.21 -12.33 20.87
CA TYR A 72 -3.14 -11.21 20.70
C TYR A 72 -3.98 -11.44 19.45
N HIS A 73 -5.30 -11.41 19.59
CA HIS A 73 -6.24 -11.61 18.48
C HIS A 73 -6.86 -10.31 17.99
N CYS A 74 -6.85 -9.27 18.83
CA CYS A 74 -7.36 -7.93 18.50
C CYS A 74 -6.54 -6.86 19.21
N LEU A 75 -6.81 -5.60 18.91
CA LEU A 75 -6.08 -4.47 19.51
C LEU A 75 -6.42 -4.30 21.00
N GLU A 76 -7.60 -4.72 21.42
CA GLU A 76 -8.08 -4.68 22.79
C GLU A 76 -7.27 -5.62 23.73
N ASP A 77 -6.72 -6.71 23.18
CA ASP A 77 -5.90 -7.68 23.93
C ASP A 77 -4.51 -7.15 24.24
N MET A 78 -4.09 -6.08 23.55
CA MET A 78 -2.73 -5.59 23.63
C MET A 78 -2.48 -4.76 24.90
N PRO A 79 -1.39 -5.02 25.64
CA PRO A 79 -1.04 -4.25 26.82
C PRO A 79 -0.83 -2.76 26.52
N ASP A 80 -1.07 -1.92 27.53
CA ASP A 80 -0.75 -0.50 27.50
C ASP A 80 0.71 -0.27 27.09
N GLY A 81 0.94 0.64 26.15
CA GLY A 81 2.28 0.93 25.65
C GLY A 81 2.76 0.02 24.51
N SER A 82 1.96 -0.98 24.10
CA SER A 82 2.28 -1.78 22.92
C SER A 82 2.46 -0.91 21.68
N VAL A 83 3.38 -1.29 20.80
CA VAL A 83 3.76 -0.51 19.63
C VAL A 83 3.13 -1.09 18.36
N ILE A 84 2.32 -0.29 17.70
CA ILE A 84 1.73 -0.60 16.39
C ILE A 84 2.55 0.02 15.27
N GLY A 85 3.01 -0.80 14.34
CA GLY A 85 3.75 -0.35 13.17
C GLY A 85 2.80 0.05 12.04
N THR A 86 2.84 1.31 11.62
CA THR A 86 2.12 1.79 10.42
C THR A 86 2.70 3.12 9.94
N SER A 87 2.83 3.28 8.63
CA SER A 87 3.21 4.56 8.00
C SER A 87 2.00 5.38 7.56
N SER A 88 0.77 4.88 7.77
CA SER A 88 -0.45 5.57 7.39
C SER A 88 -0.88 6.58 8.46
N VAL A 89 -0.80 7.87 8.13
CA VAL A 89 -1.26 8.97 8.99
C VAL A 89 -2.73 8.80 9.38
N ARG A 90 -3.57 8.36 8.44
CA ARG A 90 -4.99 8.09 8.70
C ARG A 90 -5.18 7.01 9.76
N ARG A 91 -4.48 5.87 9.61
CA ARG A 91 -4.55 4.77 10.60
C ARG A 91 -4.06 5.22 11.97
N VAL A 92 -2.94 5.94 12.02
CA VAL A 92 -2.42 6.49 13.29
C VAL A 92 -3.47 7.37 13.97
N ALA A 93 -4.13 8.28 13.23
CA ALA A 93 -5.13 9.17 13.79
C ALA A 93 -6.35 8.40 14.34
N GLN A 94 -6.87 7.46 13.56
CA GLN A 94 -8.04 6.65 13.96
C GLN A 94 -7.74 5.76 15.16
N LEU A 95 -6.62 5.03 15.11
CA LEU A 95 -6.24 4.10 16.16
C LEU A 95 -5.85 4.82 17.46
N ARG A 96 -5.18 5.97 17.38
CA ARG A 96 -4.86 6.77 18.57
C ARG A 96 -6.11 7.29 19.27
N LYS A 97 -7.15 7.61 18.51
CA LYS A 97 -8.45 8.01 19.09
C LYS A 97 -9.14 6.84 19.81
N ALA A 98 -9.12 5.64 19.21
CA ALA A 98 -9.76 4.44 19.78
C ALA A 98 -8.94 3.80 20.90
N PHE A 99 -7.61 3.81 20.76
CA PHE A 99 -6.66 3.14 21.65
C PHE A 99 -5.56 4.11 22.11
N PRO A 100 -5.88 5.09 22.97
CA PRO A 100 -4.95 6.18 23.32
C PRO A 100 -3.71 5.72 24.09
N LYS A 101 -3.73 4.51 24.63
CA LYS A 101 -2.62 3.92 25.39
C LYS A 101 -1.62 3.16 24.52
N LEU A 102 -1.96 2.89 23.26
CA LEU A 102 -1.03 2.28 22.30
C LEU A 102 -0.06 3.31 21.76
N ARG A 103 1.12 2.87 21.41
CA ARG A 103 2.16 3.65 20.75
C ARG A 103 2.20 3.33 19.27
N PHE A 104 2.65 4.27 18.44
CA PHE A 104 2.72 4.11 16.99
C PHE A 104 4.14 4.38 16.50
N ALA A 105 4.61 3.53 15.59
CA ALA A 105 5.91 3.66 14.97
C ALA A 105 5.79 3.61 13.44
N ASP A 106 6.60 4.41 12.76
CA ASP A 106 6.70 4.40 11.31
C ASP A 106 7.52 3.19 10.85
N VAL A 107 6.89 2.27 10.13
CA VAL A 107 7.52 1.03 9.67
C VAL A 107 8.62 1.28 8.63
N VAL A 108 8.55 2.36 7.86
CA VAL A 108 9.59 2.72 6.88
C VAL A 108 10.90 3.09 7.59
N ARG A 109 10.83 3.70 8.77
CA ARG A 109 12.01 4.01 9.60
C ARG A 109 12.59 2.75 10.24
N LEU A 110 11.76 1.82 10.68
CA LEU A 110 12.20 0.60 11.34
C LEU A 110 12.91 -0.38 10.40
N ALA A 111 12.57 -0.37 9.12
CA ALA A 111 13.19 -1.24 8.12
C ALA A 111 14.59 -0.77 7.67
N ARG A 112 15.02 0.45 8.08
CA ARG A 112 16.32 1.06 7.72
C ARG A 112 17.31 1.11 8.87
N SER A 113 16.96 0.62 10.04
CA SER A 113 17.82 0.48 11.22
C SER A 113 18.24 -0.98 11.43
#